data_a7e891729551222cbff951c63946efe6
#
_entry.id   a7e891729551222cbff951c63946efe6
#
_cell.length_a   1.000
_cell.length_b   1.000
_cell.length_c   1.000
_cell.angle_alpha   90.00
_cell.angle_beta   90.00
_cell.angle_gamma   90.00
#
_symmetry.space_group_name_H-M   'P 1'
#
loop_
_entity.id
_entity.type
_entity.pdbx_description
1 polymer ?
#
loop_
_entity_poly.entity_id
_entity_poly.type
_entity_poly.pdbx_seq_one_letter_code
_entity_poly.pdbx_strand_id
1 'polypeptide(L)'
;NRVKTTDDGRGIPVEKHPQTKKSALETVMTTLHAGGKFGGEAYKVSGGLHGVGVSVVCALSNYMRVEVCRGGAKYFQEYAKGKPKSKVQKIGACKGTGTSVLFEPDQEIFKEIKFDVKKILTHLRQQAYLTKGVRITVIDSREKTAENYTFYFEGGLQSYVKYLVQGVVVVQQNVFYTTGEKEGIAVEAAFQYTRDRECYEESFANNINTGEGGTHLTGFRTALTRSLNDYARKNNFLKEKDENLTGEDVRDGFTGVVSIKLREPQFEGQTKAKLGNPEAKTAVEGVVADGLSDFLERNPQDSRAIIEKCFLNAKARQAAKAARQTVLRKGILEGLALPGKLADCSSRKPEESELFIVEGDSAGGCFSGDTKVALTDGRNLSFEQLVREHKEGKKNYCYTIEKDGTIGIKLVENPRKTKSNAEVIKVVLDNDEEIICTPDHKFMLRDSFYREAQNLASQDSLMPLRRQLSCLGKRITIEG
;
A
#
# COMPACT_ATOMS: atom_id res chain seq x y z
N ASN A 1 34.13 7.99 -0.25
CA ASN A 1 32.87 7.30 -0.58
C ASN A 1 33.08 6.13 -1.57
N ARG A 2 33.73 5.04 -1.08
CA ARG A 2 34.00 3.81 -1.84
C ARG A 2 33.33 2.63 -1.17
N VAL A 3 32.87 1.67 -1.99
CA VAL A 3 32.34 0.40 -1.50
C VAL A 3 33.15 -0.74 -2.11
N LYS A 4 33.55 -1.68 -1.27
CA LYS A 4 34.21 -2.91 -1.69
C LYS A 4 33.37 -4.10 -1.30
N THR A 5 32.99 -4.93 -2.27
CA THR A 5 32.30 -6.21 -2.04
C THR A 5 33.25 -7.35 -2.44
N THR A 6 33.36 -8.36 -1.58
CA THR A 6 34.21 -9.53 -1.85
C THR A 6 33.41 -10.80 -1.58
N ASP A 7 33.46 -11.75 -2.49
CA ASP A 7 32.88 -13.09 -2.34
C ASP A 7 33.96 -14.18 -2.45
N ASP A 8 33.66 -15.35 -1.92
CA ASP A 8 34.43 -16.58 -2.03
C ASP A 8 33.81 -17.57 -3.05
N GLY A 9 33.07 -17.06 -4.00
CA GLY A 9 32.43 -17.83 -5.07
C GLY A 9 33.43 -18.36 -6.10
N ARG A 10 32.93 -18.84 -7.24
CA ARG A 10 33.76 -19.44 -8.30
C ARG A 10 34.71 -18.48 -9.02
N GLY A 11 34.58 -17.19 -8.78
CA GLY A 11 35.26 -16.13 -9.54
C GLY A 11 34.70 -15.93 -10.95
N ILE A 12 34.56 -14.69 -11.39
CA ILE A 12 34.12 -14.35 -12.74
C ILE A 12 35.12 -14.91 -13.75
N PRO A 13 34.69 -15.56 -14.89
CA PRO A 13 35.59 -16.00 -15.91
C PRO A 13 36.42 -14.85 -16.50
N VAL A 14 37.69 -15.11 -16.75
CA VAL A 14 38.65 -14.12 -17.35
C VAL A 14 39.06 -14.46 -18.76
N GLU A 15 38.70 -15.66 -19.22
CA GLU A 15 39.00 -16.20 -20.55
C GLU A 15 38.29 -15.36 -21.62
N LYS A 16 38.72 -15.51 -22.85
CA LYS A 16 38.16 -14.79 -24.02
C LYS A 16 36.74 -15.26 -24.29
N HIS A 17 35.79 -14.32 -24.27
CA HIS A 17 34.38 -14.61 -24.56
C HIS A 17 34.18 -14.93 -26.04
N PRO A 18 33.51 -16.04 -26.40
CA PRO A 18 33.41 -16.50 -27.80
C PRO A 18 32.83 -15.48 -28.75
N GLN A 19 31.77 -14.76 -28.34
CA GLN A 19 31.05 -13.82 -29.20
C GLN A 19 31.71 -12.44 -29.24
N THR A 20 32.02 -11.84 -28.06
CA THR A 20 32.53 -10.46 -27.97
C THR A 20 34.02 -10.33 -28.31
N LYS A 21 34.76 -11.46 -28.32
CA LYS A 21 36.22 -11.51 -28.49
C LYS A 21 37.00 -10.76 -27.40
N LYS A 22 36.35 -10.19 -26.41
CA LYS A 22 36.90 -9.58 -25.20
C LYS A 22 37.01 -10.62 -24.08
N SER A 23 37.64 -10.28 -22.97
CA SER A 23 37.56 -11.16 -21.79
C SER A 23 36.12 -11.26 -21.27
N ALA A 24 35.75 -12.39 -20.72
CA ALA A 24 34.42 -12.57 -20.11
C ALA A 24 34.21 -11.54 -18.98
N LEU A 25 35.25 -11.24 -18.18
CA LEU A 25 35.21 -10.21 -17.18
C LEU A 25 34.85 -8.83 -17.75
N GLU A 26 35.55 -8.39 -18.82
CA GLU A 26 35.24 -7.13 -19.49
C GLU A 26 33.83 -7.12 -20.07
N THR A 27 33.40 -8.21 -20.67
CA THR A 27 32.06 -8.34 -21.24
C THR A 27 30.99 -8.17 -20.17
N VAL A 28 31.10 -8.86 -19.04
CA VAL A 28 30.14 -8.76 -17.92
C VAL A 28 30.08 -7.35 -17.35
N MET A 29 31.22 -6.65 -17.27
CA MET A 29 31.29 -5.32 -16.65
C MET A 29 30.85 -4.19 -17.58
N THR A 30 30.92 -4.36 -18.91
CA THR A 30 30.72 -3.27 -19.87
C THR A 30 29.57 -3.47 -20.83
N THR A 31 28.98 -4.66 -20.88
CA THR A 31 27.93 -4.98 -21.85
C THR A 31 26.61 -5.27 -21.11
N LEU A 32 25.54 -4.63 -21.54
CA LEU A 32 24.20 -4.94 -21.06
C LEU A 32 23.76 -6.33 -21.52
N HIS A 33 22.98 -6.99 -20.71
CA HIS A 33 22.47 -8.35 -20.97
C HIS A 33 23.57 -9.42 -21.15
N ALA A 34 24.78 -9.16 -20.66
CA ALA A 34 25.90 -10.08 -20.68
C ALA A 34 26.08 -10.73 -19.29
N GLY A 35 25.20 -11.66 -18.97
CA GLY A 35 25.28 -12.37 -17.67
C GLY A 35 25.45 -13.87 -17.87
N GLY A 36 26.32 -14.53 -17.09
CA GLY A 36 26.47 -16.00 -17.08
C GLY A 36 25.29 -16.74 -16.43
N LYS A 37 24.21 -16.04 -16.10
CA LYS A 37 23.00 -16.57 -15.43
C LYS A 37 21.87 -16.89 -16.40
N PHE A 38 22.06 -16.63 -17.70
CA PHE A 38 21.10 -16.92 -18.76
C PHE A 38 21.33 -18.29 -19.38
N GLY A 39 20.31 -19.18 -19.30
CA GLY A 39 20.25 -20.41 -20.10
C GLY A 39 21.32 -21.47 -19.82
N GLY A 40 22.05 -21.40 -18.69
CA GLY A 40 23.11 -22.34 -18.37
C GLY A 40 22.80 -23.20 -17.14
N GLU A 41 23.31 -24.41 -17.12
CA GLU A 41 23.24 -25.32 -15.95
C GLU A 41 23.99 -24.77 -14.72
N ALA A 42 24.78 -23.70 -14.89
CA ALA A 42 25.65 -23.14 -13.87
C ALA A 42 24.91 -22.47 -12.69
N TYR A 43 23.69 -21.98 -12.89
CA TYR A 43 22.86 -21.35 -11.88
C TYR A 43 21.43 -21.87 -11.95
N LYS A 44 21.04 -22.72 -10.98
CA LYS A 44 19.69 -23.27 -10.91
C LYS A 44 18.63 -22.20 -10.64
N VAL A 45 18.99 -21.17 -9.88
CA VAL A 45 18.10 -20.07 -9.46
C VAL A 45 18.89 -18.76 -9.39
N SER A 46 18.33 -17.67 -9.88
CA SER A 46 18.94 -16.34 -9.81
C SER A 46 17.89 -15.26 -9.66
N GLY A 47 18.15 -14.27 -8.79
CA GLY A 47 17.38 -13.03 -8.72
C GLY A 47 17.73 -12.03 -9.83
N GLY A 48 18.91 -12.17 -10.44
CA GLY A 48 19.36 -11.33 -11.55
C GLY A 48 18.84 -11.86 -12.89
N LEU A 49 17.79 -11.27 -13.44
CA LEU A 49 17.13 -11.72 -14.67
C LEU A 49 17.62 -11.02 -15.95
N HIS A 50 18.18 -9.83 -15.83
CA HIS A 50 18.45 -8.96 -16.98
C HIS A 50 19.94 -8.83 -17.33
N GLY A 51 20.85 -9.31 -16.47
CA GLY A 51 22.30 -9.22 -16.69
C GLY A 51 22.82 -7.77 -16.80
N VAL A 52 22.18 -6.83 -16.09
CA VAL A 52 22.53 -5.41 -16.17
C VAL A 52 23.06 -4.83 -14.85
N GLY A 53 22.89 -5.48 -13.72
CA GLY A 53 23.21 -4.89 -12.42
C GLY A 53 24.66 -4.41 -12.31
N VAL A 54 25.63 -5.28 -12.57
CA VAL A 54 27.04 -4.93 -12.42
C VAL A 54 27.52 -3.96 -13.51
N SER A 55 27.04 -4.08 -14.74
CA SER A 55 27.39 -3.17 -15.83
C SER A 55 26.84 -1.76 -15.62
N VAL A 56 25.64 -1.64 -15.02
CA VAL A 56 25.06 -0.36 -14.60
C VAL A 56 25.90 0.27 -13.48
N VAL A 57 26.29 -0.49 -12.45
CA VAL A 57 27.19 0.03 -11.41
C VAL A 57 28.52 0.49 -12.01
N CYS A 58 29.08 -0.26 -12.97
CA CYS A 58 30.28 0.14 -13.68
C CYS A 58 30.11 1.45 -14.46
N ALA A 59 28.99 1.60 -15.17
CA ALA A 59 28.69 2.82 -15.95
C ALA A 59 28.48 4.06 -15.05
N LEU A 60 27.92 3.88 -13.88
CA LEU A 60 27.64 4.94 -12.90
C LEU A 60 28.80 5.21 -11.92
N SER A 61 29.94 4.59 -12.14
CA SER A 61 31.14 4.73 -11.29
C SER A 61 32.22 5.55 -11.98
N ASN A 62 32.74 6.54 -11.26
CA ASN A 62 33.94 7.28 -11.67
C ASN A 62 35.19 6.39 -11.67
N TYR A 63 35.22 5.44 -10.75
CA TYR A 63 36.26 4.44 -10.64
C TYR A 63 35.68 3.10 -10.23
N MET A 64 36.10 2.03 -10.90
CA MET A 64 35.82 0.65 -10.50
C MET A 64 37.06 -0.22 -10.73
N ARG A 65 37.35 -1.09 -9.74
CA ARG A 65 38.38 -2.12 -9.83
C ARG A 65 37.80 -3.46 -9.50
N VAL A 66 37.98 -4.41 -10.36
CA VAL A 66 37.54 -5.80 -10.17
C VAL A 66 38.77 -6.69 -10.07
N GLU A 67 38.86 -7.48 -9.01
CA GLU A 67 39.89 -8.50 -8.83
C GLU A 67 39.21 -9.86 -8.80
N VAL A 68 39.76 -10.82 -9.50
CA VAL A 68 39.24 -12.19 -9.60
C VAL A 68 40.33 -13.19 -9.25
N CYS A 69 40.02 -14.08 -8.31
CA CYS A 69 40.80 -15.27 -8.00
C CYS A 69 40.16 -16.47 -8.73
N ARG A 70 40.85 -17.06 -9.69
CA ARG A 70 40.39 -18.20 -10.48
C ARG A 70 41.54 -19.01 -11.06
N GLY A 71 41.44 -20.35 -11.03
CA GLY A 71 42.47 -21.22 -11.58
C GLY A 71 43.86 -21.03 -10.95
N GLY A 72 43.93 -20.70 -9.65
CA GLY A 72 45.18 -20.49 -8.93
C GLY A 72 45.86 -19.14 -9.22
N ALA A 73 45.25 -18.28 -10.03
CA ALA A 73 45.81 -16.99 -10.41
C ALA A 73 44.87 -15.83 -10.08
N LYS A 74 45.45 -14.71 -9.69
CA LYS A 74 44.75 -13.46 -9.39
C LYS A 74 44.84 -12.53 -10.59
N TYR A 75 43.70 -12.06 -11.06
CA TYR A 75 43.54 -11.15 -12.17
C TYR A 75 42.88 -9.86 -11.70
N PHE A 76 43.09 -8.75 -12.39
CA PHE A 76 42.35 -7.52 -12.19
C PHE A 76 42.09 -6.77 -13.50
N GLN A 77 41.10 -5.90 -13.43
CA GLN A 77 40.82 -4.91 -14.49
C GLN A 77 40.18 -3.68 -13.85
N GLU A 78 40.51 -2.51 -14.41
CA GLU A 78 39.98 -1.22 -13.94
C GLU A 78 39.09 -0.59 -15.01
N TYR A 79 38.08 0.16 -14.50
CA TYR A 79 37.08 0.79 -15.33
C TYR A 79 36.81 2.21 -14.83
N ALA A 80 36.28 3.07 -15.69
CA ALA A 80 35.72 4.35 -15.37
C ALA A 80 34.55 4.64 -16.30
N LYS A 81 33.42 5.07 -15.73
CA LYS A 81 32.23 5.45 -16.47
C LYS A 81 31.83 4.39 -17.53
N GLY A 82 31.85 3.10 -17.14
CA GLY A 82 31.52 1.96 -17.99
C GLY A 82 32.58 1.58 -19.03
N LYS A 83 33.74 2.23 -19.07
CA LYS A 83 34.81 1.94 -20.04
C LYS A 83 36.01 1.30 -19.34
N PRO A 84 36.64 0.26 -19.93
CA PRO A 84 37.86 -0.33 -19.39
C PRO A 84 39.02 0.67 -19.51
N LYS A 85 39.79 0.83 -18.43
CA LYS A 85 41.04 1.61 -18.42
C LYS A 85 42.25 0.78 -18.78
N SER A 86 42.18 -0.53 -18.60
CA SER A 86 43.26 -1.47 -18.86
C SER A 86 42.68 -2.76 -19.46
N LYS A 87 43.54 -3.60 -20.03
CA LYS A 87 43.20 -5.00 -20.31
C LYS A 87 43.24 -5.79 -19.01
N VAL A 88 42.60 -6.98 -19.00
CA VAL A 88 42.73 -7.92 -17.86
C VAL A 88 44.18 -8.27 -17.67
N GLN A 89 44.71 -8.12 -16.48
CA GLN A 89 46.11 -8.40 -16.13
C GLN A 89 46.16 -9.44 -15.01
N LYS A 90 47.13 -10.36 -15.13
CA LYS A 90 47.46 -11.30 -14.09
C LYS A 90 48.45 -10.62 -13.12
N ILE A 91 48.16 -10.58 -11.82
CA ILE A 91 48.96 -9.87 -10.81
C ILE A 91 49.59 -10.81 -9.78
N GLY A 92 49.34 -12.10 -9.86
CA GLY A 92 49.96 -13.05 -8.94
C GLY A 92 49.24 -14.38 -8.86
N ALA A 93 49.67 -15.19 -7.92
CA ALA A 93 48.95 -16.40 -7.50
C ALA A 93 47.92 -16.06 -6.45
N CYS A 94 46.85 -16.88 -6.35
CA CYS A 94 45.91 -16.81 -5.25
C CYS A 94 45.53 -18.21 -4.73
N LYS A 95 45.20 -18.28 -3.47
CA LYS A 95 44.62 -19.47 -2.84
C LYS A 95 43.09 -19.30 -2.83
N GLY A 96 42.36 -20.32 -3.33
CA GLY A 96 40.91 -20.29 -3.41
C GLY A 96 40.39 -19.62 -4.69
N THR A 97 39.09 -19.28 -4.65
CA THR A 97 38.37 -18.60 -5.73
C THR A 97 37.52 -17.47 -5.18
N GLY A 98 37.11 -16.52 -6.02
CA GLY A 98 36.23 -15.44 -5.61
C GLY A 98 36.36 -14.19 -6.46
N THR A 99 35.53 -13.21 -6.20
CA THR A 99 35.56 -11.90 -6.87
C THR A 99 35.54 -10.78 -5.84
N SER A 100 36.34 -9.74 -6.08
CA SER A 100 36.30 -8.51 -5.29
C SER A 100 36.03 -7.33 -6.23
N VAL A 101 34.99 -6.58 -5.95
CA VAL A 101 34.58 -5.37 -6.69
C VAL A 101 34.70 -4.17 -5.76
N LEU A 102 35.54 -3.21 -6.13
CA LEU A 102 35.62 -1.90 -5.51
C LEU A 102 35.07 -0.87 -6.48
N PHE A 103 34.17 -0.02 -6.03
CA PHE A 103 33.64 1.05 -6.87
C PHE A 103 33.48 2.38 -6.09
N GLU A 104 33.54 3.46 -6.85
CA GLU A 104 33.29 4.83 -6.40
C GLU A 104 32.28 5.47 -7.31
N PRO A 105 31.08 5.86 -6.80
CA PRO A 105 30.04 6.50 -7.61
C PRO A 105 30.51 7.78 -8.26
N ASP A 106 29.97 8.11 -9.44
CA ASP A 106 30.31 9.31 -10.17
C ASP A 106 29.57 10.54 -9.59
N GLN A 107 30.32 11.53 -9.13
CA GLN A 107 29.77 12.77 -8.56
C GLN A 107 29.07 13.65 -9.61
N GLU A 108 29.37 13.49 -10.89
CA GLU A 108 28.67 14.20 -11.96
C GLU A 108 27.20 13.70 -12.08
N ILE A 109 26.96 12.43 -11.73
CA ILE A 109 25.64 11.80 -11.81
C ILE A 109 24.92 11.91 -10.45
N PHE A 110 25.63 11.61 -9.36
CA PHE A 110 25.07 11.63 -8.01
C PHE A 110 25.50 12.90 -7.28
N LYS A 111 24.57 13.84 -7.10
CA LYS A 111 24.82 15.11 -6.43
C LYS A 111 25.28 14.93 -4.98
N GLU A 112 24.72 13.92 -4.30
CA GLU A 112 25.07 13.55 -2.94
C GLU A 112 25.40 12.05 -2.88
N ILE A 113 26.60 11.71 -2.43
CA ILE A 113 27.05 10.34 -2.25
C ILE A 113 27.13 10.05 -0.75
N LYS A 114 26.03 9.56 -0.19
CA LYS A 114 25.93 9.16 1.21
C LYS A 114 25.31 7.76 1.31
N PHE A 115 26.10 6.78 1.70
CA PHE A 115 25.60 5.43 1.91
C PHE A 115 24.88 5.33 3.26
N ASP A 116 23.64 4.87 3.24
CA ASP A 116 22.86 4.59 4.44
C ASP A 116 23.19 3.18 4.96
N VAL A 117 24.03 3.13 5.97
CA VAL A 117 24.50 1.87 6.56
C VAL A 117 23.36 1.09 7.21
N LYS A 118 22.35 1.75 7.80
CA LYS A 118 21.22 1.07 8.41
C LYS A 118 20.42 0.27 7.37
N LYS A 119 20.17 0.89 6.21
CA LYS A 119 19.49 0.20 5.08
C LYS A 119 20.32 -0.96 4.56
N ILE A 120 21.64 -0.78 4.41
CA ILE A 120 22.56 -1.84 3.97
C ILE A 120 22.55 -3.00 4.96
N LEU A 121 22.68 -2.74 6.26
CA LEU A 121 22.67 -3.76 7.30
C LEU A 121 21.34 -4.51 7.35
N THR A 122 20.22 -3.81 7.25
CA THR A 122 18.89 -4.42 7.21
C THR A 122 18.74 -5.35 6.01
N HIS A 123 19.11 -4.89 4.82
CA HIS A 123 19.06 -5.71 3.60
C HIS A 123 19.99 -6.93 3.68
N LEU A 124 21.22 -6.77 4.10
CA LEU A 124 22.18 -7.88 4.15
C LEU A 124 21.85 -8.89 5.25
N ARG A 125 21.30 -8.45 6.39
CA ARG A 125 20.73 -9.35 7.41
C ARG A 125 19.61 -10.19 6.83
N GLN A 126 18.68 -9.58 6.10
CA GLN A 126 17.59 -10.26 5.42
C GLN A 126 18.11 -11.30 4.42
N GLN A 127 19.11 -10.94 3.60
CA GLN A 127 19.75 -11.88 2.66
C GLN A 127 20.41 -13.06 3.37
N ALA A 128 21.02 -12.84 4.55
CA ALA A 128 21.61 -13.91 5.34
C ALA A 128 20.55 -14.87 5.90
N TYR A 129 19.36 -14.39 6.28
CA TYR A 129 18.25 -15.27 6.65
C TYR A 129 17.69 -16.08 5.48
N LEU A 130 17.61 -15.49 4.30
CA LEU A 130 17.11 -16.14 3.08
C LEU A 130 18.08 -17.17 2.48
N THR A 131 19.35 -17.14 2.91
CA THR A 131 20.39 -18.01 2.35
C THR A 131 21.17 -18.68 3.48
N LYS A 132 20.64 -19.81 3.93
CA LYS A 132 21.25 -20.61 5.02
C LYS A 132 22.72 -20.90 4.74
N GLY A 133 23.57 -20.76 5.78
CA GLY A 133 24.97 -21.09 5.71
C GLY A 133 25.86 -20.04 5.04
N VAL A 134 25.29 -18.96 4.53
CA VAL A 134 26.08 -17.82 4.02
C VAL A 134 26.41 -16.86 5.15
N ARG A 135 27.71 -16.56 5.30
CA ARG A 135 28.20 -15.53 6.22
C ARG A 135 28.40 -14.22 5.49
N ILE A 136 27.77 -13.15 5.97
CA ILE A 136 27.90 -11.81 5.43
C ILE A 136 28.52 -10.91 6.49
N THR A 137 29.70 -10.34 6.19
CA THR A 137 30.37 -9.40 7.08
C THR A 137 30.37 -8.02 6.43
N VAL A 138 29.95 -7.01 7.18
CA VAL A 138 29.98 -5.60 6.77
C VAL A 138 30.98 -4.89 7.67
N ILE A 139 31.91 -4.16 7.05
CA ILE A 139 32.91 -3.35 7.74
C ILE A 139 32.69 -1.90 7.33
N ASP A 140 32.28 -1.06 8.27
CA ASP A 140 32.17 0.37 8.07
C ASP A 140 33.44 1.05 8.55
N SER A 141 34.24 1.55 7.61
CA SER A 141 35.52 2.18 7.85
C SER A 141 35.50 3.70 7.66
N ARG A 142 34.30 4.32 7.70
CA ARG A 142 34.19 5.78 7.51
C ARG A 142 34.69 6.59 8.70
N GLU A 143 34.65 6.00 9.88
CA GLU A 143 35.19 6.61 11.11
C GLU A 143 36.54 6.02 11.49
N LYS A 144 37.21 6.66 12.46
CA LYS A 144 38.56 6.22 12.93
C LYS A 144 38.56 4.79 13.47
N THR A 145 37.47 4.38 14.08
CA THR A 145 37.28 2.99 14.56
C THR A 145 36.31 2.30 13.63
N ALA A 146 36.76 1.26 12.94
CA ALA A 146 35.90 0.48 12.04
C ALA A 146 34.89 -0.31 12.84
N GLU A 147 33.60 -0.22 12.41
CA GLU A 147 32.51 -1.02 12.95
C GLU A 147 32.33 -2.28 12.10
N ASN A 148 32.23 -3.43 12.78
CA ASN A 148 32.09 -4.73 12.14
C ASN A 148 30.76 -5.38 12.50
N TYR A 149 30.02 -5.77 11.49
CA TYR A 149 28.73 -6.49 11.62
C TYR A 149 28.82 -7.81 10.86
N THR A 150 28.49 -8.92 11.52
CA THR A 150 28.50 -10.23 10.88
C THR A 150 27.15 -10.90 11.05
N PHE A 151 26.57 -11.36 9.93
CA PHE A 151 25.32 -12.09 9.86
C PHE A 151 25.57 -13.51 9.39
N TYR A 152 25.09 -14.50 10.17
CA TYR A 152 25.17 -15.93 9.85
C TYR A 152 24.04 -16.65 10.55
N PHE A 153 23.12 -17.24 9.80
CA PHE A 153 21.92 -17.86 10.35
C PHE A 153 21.69 -19.25 9.75
N GLU A 154 21.94 -20.28 10.54
CA GLU A 154 21.71 -21.68 10.15
C GLU A 154 20.21 -22.01 10.10
N GLY A 155 19.40 -21.42 10.96
CA GLY A 155 17.95 -21.64 11.01
C GLY A 155 17.15 -20.95 9.92
N GLY A 156 17.78 -20.14 9.04
CA GLY A 156 17.11 -19.52 7.88
C GLY A 156 15.85 -18.74 8.25
N LEU A 157 14.73 -19.00 7.56
CA LEU A 157 13.45 -18.31 7.79
C LEU A 157 12.89 -18.55 9.20
N GLN A 158 13.15 -19.69 9.82
CA GLN A 158 12.73 -19.93 11.19
C GLN A 158 13.40 -18.94 12.15
N SER A 159 14.71 -18.70 11.98
CA SER A 159 15.44 -17.68 12.75
C SER A 159 14.99 -16.27 12.40
N TYR A 160 14.59 -16.05 11.16
CA TYR A 160 14.08 -14.74 10.73
C TYR A 160 12.76 -14.39 11.43
N VAL A 161 11.80 -15.34 11.46
CA VAL A 161 10.53 -15.12 12.18
C VAL A 161 10.79 -14.88 13.67
N LYS A 162 11.68 -15.65 14.32
CA LYS A 162 12.07 -15.39 15.72
C LYS A 162 12.62 -13.98 15.94
N TYR A 163 13.42 -13.48 15.00
CA TYR A 163 13.92 -12.12 15.03
C TYR A 163 12.79 -11.08 14.88
N LEU A 164 11.85 -11.32 13.97
CA LEU A 164 10.72 -10.41 13.72
C LEU A 164 9.77 -10.30 14.92
N VAL A 165 9.60 -11.37 15.70
CA VAL A 165 8.75 -11.36 16.90
C VAL A 165 9.52 -11.09 18.20
N GLN A 166 10.79 -10.69 18.11
CA GLN A 166 11.60 -10.40 19.29
C GLN A 166 10.99 -9.25 20.10
N GLY A 167 10.82 -9.45 21.40
CA GLY A 167 10.24 -8.47 22.30
C GLY A 167 8.71 -8.40 22.28
N VAL A 168 8.05 -9.30 21.55
CA VAL A 168 6.57 -9.39 21.50
C VAL A 168 6.11 -10.70 22.14
N VAL A 169 4.93 -10.69 22.78
CA VAL A 169 4.35 -11.90 23.36
C VAL A 169 3.79 -12.79 22.25
N VAL A 170 4.36 -14.00 22.14
CA VAL A 170 3.93 -14.98 21.14
C VAL A 170 2.74 -15.82 21.64
N VAL A 171 1.94 -16.33 20.72
CA VAL A 171 0.77 -17.18 21.00
C VAL A 171 1.18 -18.64 21.14
N GLN A 172 1.92 -19.17 20.17
CA GLN A 172 2.47 -20.52 20.21
C GLN A 172 3.99 -20.50 20.45
N GLN A 173 4.52 -21.57 21.07
CA GLN A 173 5.95 -21.66 21.39
C GLN A 173 6.79 -22.01 20.16
N ASN A 174 6.36 -22.99 19.37
CA ASN A 174 7.08 -23.44 18.20
C ASN A 174 6.78 -22.56 17.01
N VAL A 175 7.83 -22.09 16.31
CA VAL A 175 7.68 -21.44 15.02
C VAL A 175 7.26 -22.50 14.00
N PHE A 176 6.16 -22.28 13.30
CA PHE A 176 5.87 -23.08 12.11
C PHE A 176 6.97 -22.88 11.08
N TYR A 177 7.44 -23.97 10.52
CA TYR A 177 8.41 -23.97 9.44
C TYR A 177 8.16 -25.15 8.51
N THR A 178 8.13 -24.86 7.22
CA THR A 178 8.07 -25.89 6.19
C THR A 178 8.97 -25.56 5.02
N THR A 179 9.45 -26.58 4.34
CA THR A 179 10.20 -26.47 3.10
C THR A 179 9.86 -27.65 2.21
N GLY A 180 9.78 -27.40 0.90
CA GLY A 180 9.50 -28.44 -0.08
C GLY A 180 9.71 -27.93 -1.49
N GLU A 181 9.61 -28.83 -2.46
CA GLU A 181 9.68 -28.52 -3.88
C GLU A 181 8.46 -29.08 -4.59
N LYS A 182 7.78 -28.28 -5.38
CA LYS A 182 6.66 -28.69 -6.20
C LYS A 182 6.71 -27.99 -7.55
N GLU A 183 6.53 -28.73 -8.64
CA GLU A 183 6.58 -28.18 -10.02
C GLU A 183 7.90 -27.46 -10.33
N GLY A 184 9.03 -27.91 -9.76
CA GLY A 184 10.33 -27.27 -9.93
C GLY A 184 10.50 -25.95 -9.19
N ILE A 185 9.57 -25.60 -8.30
CA ILE A 185 9.60 -24.42 -7.45
C ILE A 185 9.92 -24.86 -6.02
N ALA A 186 11.05 -24.42 -5.50
CA ALA A 186 11.38 -24.61 -4.10
C ALA A 186 10.65 -23.55 -3.26
N VAL A 187 9.97 -24.03 -2.22
CA VAL A 187 9.16 -23.20 -1.29
C VAL A 187 9.72 -23.34 0.10
N GLU A 188 9.84 -22.23 0.81
CA GLU A 188 10.18 -22.17 2.21
C GLU A 188 9.25 -21.18 2.90
N ALA A 189 8.62 -21.57 4.01
CA ALA A 189 7.71 -20.69 4.74
C ALA A 189 7.88 -20.88 6.24
N ALA A 190 7.75 -19.79 6.99
CA ALA A 190 7.77 -19.79 8.44
C ALA A 190 6.83 -18.75 8.99
N PHE A 191 6.19 -19.02 10.15
CA PHE A 191 5.39 -18.01 10.84
C PHE A 191 5.26 -18.30 12.34
N GLN A 192 4.85 -17.25 13.05
CA GLN A 192 4.44 -17.30 14.44
C GLN A 192 3.35 -16.27 14.71
N TYR A 193 2.38 -16.60 15.55
CA TYR A 193 1.36 -15.65 15.99
C TYR A 193 1.81 -14.86 17.22
N THR A 194 1.38 -13.62 17.30
CA THR A 194 1.60 -12.71 18.42
C THR A 194 0.26 -12.24 18.99
N ARG A 195 0.24 -11.82 20.26
CA ARG A 195 -1.01 -11.41 20.93
C ARG A 195 -1.52 -10.07 20.43
N ASP A 196 -0.66 -9.06 20.38
CA ASP A 196 -1.03 -7.65 20.30
C ASP A 196 -0.48 -6.93 19.06
N ARG A 197 0.05 -7.67 18.09
CA ARG A 197 0.62 -7.09 16.86
C ARG A 197 -0.32 -7.27 15.69
N GLU A 198 -0.39 -6.26 14.84
CA GLU A 198 -1.06 -6.38 13.53
C GLU A 198 -0.35 -7.42 12.63
N CYS A 199 -1.04 -7.82 11.56
CA CYS A 199 -0.48 -8.72 10.56
C CYS A 199 0.82 -8.17 9.97
N TYR A 200 1.87 -8.98 9.99
CA TYR A 200 3.14 -8.68 9.36
C TYR A 200 3.55 -9.83 8.45
N GLU A 201 3.59 -9.58 7.16
CA GLU A 201 3.93 -10.59 6.14
C GLU A 201 5.05 -10.07 5.24
N GLU A 202 6.06 -10.89 5.03
CA GLU A 202 7.07 -10.65 4.01
C GLU A 202 7.11 -11.79 3.01
N SER A 203 7.28 -11.46 1.74
CA SER A 203 7.36 -12.45 0.68
C SER A 203 8.54 -12.20 -0.24
N PHE A 204 9.15 -13.30 -0.70
CA PHE A 204 10.37 -13.26 -1.51
C PHE A 204 10.27 -14.23 -2.69
N ALA A 205 10.77 -13.78 -3.84
CA ALA A 205 10.99 -14.62 -5.01
C ALA A 205 12.46 -14.50 -5.45
N ASN A 206 13.20 -15.61 -5.45
CA ASN A 206 14.64 -15.64 -5.74
C ASN A 206 15.43 -14.63 -4.88
N ASN A 207 15.14 -14.56 -3.59
CA ASN A 207 15.71 -13.63 -2.59
C ASN A 207 15.40 -12.14 -2.83
N ILE A 208 14.51 -11.81 -3.77
CA ILE A 208 14.03 -10.45 -3.99
C ILE A 208 12.76 -10.25 -3.16
N ASN A 209 12.71 -9.17 -2.38
CA ASN A 209 11.52 -8.81 -1.63
C ASN A 209 10.40 -8.39 -2.60
N THR A 210 9.23 -9.02 -2.45
CA THR A 210 8.03 -8.71 -3.22
C THR A 210 7.06 -7.93 -2.34
N GLY A 211 7.34 -6.63 -2.13
CA GLY A 211 6.59 -5.78 -1.20
C GLY A 211 5.10 -5.62 -1.53
N GLU A 212 4.72 -5.83 -2.79
CA GLU A 212 3.31 -5.87 -3.25
C GLU A 212 2.75 -7.30 -3.31
N GLY A 213 3.53 -8.28 -2.82
CA GLY A 213 3.14 -9.70 -2.81
C GLY A 213 3.22 -10.37 -4.17
N GLY A 214 2.16 -11.05 -4.54
CA GLY A 214 2.03 -11.81 -5.79
C GLY A 214 1.36 -13.16 -5.58
N THR A 215 1.43 -13.99 -6.60
CA THR A 215 0.76 -15.31 -6.65
C THR A 215 1.20 -16.24 -5.53
N HIS A 216 2.50 -16.26 -5.19
CA HIS A 216 3.07 -17.07 -4.10
C HIS A 216 2.52 -16.67 -2.72
N LEU A 217 2.40 -15.36 -2.43
CA LEU A 217 1.79 -14.89 -1.18
C LEU A 217 0.29 -15.21 -1.16
N THR A 218 -0.39 -15.11 -2.30
CA THR A 218 -1.80 -15.51 -2.43
C THR A 218 -1.97 -16.99 -2.12
N GLY A 219 -1.10 -17.86 -2.68
CA GLY A 219 -1.09 -19.29 -2.40
C GLY A 219 -0.87 -19.59 -0.91
N PHE A 220 0.07 -18.90 -0.28
CA PHE A 220 0.35 -19.01 1.15
C PHE A 220 -0.88 -18.67 2.01
N ARG A 221 -1.52 -17.50 1.74
CA ARG A 221 -2.73 -17.06 2.46
C ARG A 221 -3.90 -18.02 2.28
N THR A 222 -4.05 -18.59 1.09
CA THR A 222 -5.09 -19.57 0.78
C THR A 222 -4.84 -20.86 1.58
N ALA A 223 -3.62 -21.39 1.54
CA ALA A 223 -3.24 -22.59 2.28
C ALA A 223 -3.44 -22.40 3.80
N LEU A 224 -2.96 -21.28 4.35
CA LEU A 224 -3.09 -20.95 5.76
C LEU A 224 -4.55 -20.95 6.20
N THR A 225 -5.41 -20.22 5.49
CA THR A 225 -6.83 -20.09 5.83
C THR A 225 -7.56 -21.42 5.72
N ARG A 226 -7.30 -22.18 4.65
CA ARG A 226 -7.94 -23.48 4.43
C ARG A 226 -7.49 -24.49 5.49
N SER A 227 -6.19 -24.66 5.69
CA SER A 227 -5.67 -25.69 6.63
C SER A 227 -6.09 -25.45 8.07
N LEU A 228 -6.18 -24.18 8.52
CA LEU A 228 -6.68 -23.86 9.86
C LEU A 228 -8.18 -24.15 10.00
N ASN A 229 -9.00 -23.88 8.98
CA ASN A 229 -10.41 -24.24 8.99
C ASN A 229 -10.61 -25.76 8.99
N ASP A 230 -9.86 -26.49 8.15
CA ASP A 230 -9.94 -27.95 8.06
C ASP A 230 -9.55 -28.60 9.40
N TYR A 231 -8.46 -28.12 10.02
CA TYR A 231 -8.04 -28.57 11.34
C TYR A 231 -9.08 -28.27 12.43
N ALA A 232 -9.63 -27.05 12.42
CA ALA A 232 -10.65 -26.63 13.38
C ALA A 232 -11.92 -27.50 13.28
N ARG A 233 -12.34 -27.88 12.07
CA ARG A 233 -13.48 -28.78 11.86
C ARG A 233 -13.15 -30.21 12.28
N LYS A 234 -12.00 -30.76 11.85
CA LYS A 234 -11.57 -32.11 12.17
C LYS A 234 -11.48 -32.36 13.69
N ASN A 235 -11.08 -31.33 14.45
CA ASN A 235 -10.91 -31.42 15.90
C ASN A 235 -12.09 -30.81 16.70
N ASN A 236 -13.26 -30.61 16.07
CA ASN A 236 -14.49 -30.10 16.69
C ASN A 236 -14.37 -28.71 17.35
N PHE A 237 -13.42 -27.90 16.97
CA PHE A 237 -13.37 -26.48 17.33
C PHE A 237 -14.45 -25.67 16.59
N LEU A 238 -14.75 -26.05 15.34
CA LEU A 238 -15.88 -25.57 14.52
C LEU A 238 -16.91 -26.68 14.34
N LYS A 239 -18.17 -26.39 14.67
CA LYS A 239 -19.31 -27.29 14.39
C LYS A 239 -19.75 -27.14 12.93
N GLU A 240 -20.51 -28.09 12.40
CA GLU A 240 -21.01 -28.05 11.00
C GLU A 240 -21.79 -26.77 10.67
N LYS A 241 -22.50 -26.20 11.65
CA LYS A 241 -23.30 -24.98 11.50
C LYS A 241 -22.52 -23.68 11.66
N ASP A 242 -21.28 -23.75 12.15
CA ASP A 242 -20.45 -22.57 12.39
C ASP A 242 -19.87 -22.06 11.07
N GLU A 243 -19.77 -20.73 10.94
CA GLU A 243 -19.09 -20.11 9.82
C GLU A 243 -17.58 -20.38 9.87
N ASN A 244 -16.96 -20.52 8.70
CA ASN A 244 -15.51 -20.63 8.60
C ASN A 244 -14.82 -19.34 9.05
N LEU A 245 -13.61 -19.48 9.59
CA LEU A 245 -12.70 -18.36 9.79
C LEU A 245 -12.38 -17.72 8.46
N THR A 246 -12.45 -16.40 8.40
CA THR A 246 -12.07 -15.63 7.21
C THR A 246 -10.55 -15.44 7.15
N GLY A 247 -10.02 -15.08 5.98
CA GLY A 247 -8.60 -14.75 5.85
C GLY A 247 -8.16 -13.58 6.75
N GLU A 248 -9.07 -12.69 7.12
CA GLU A 248 -8.83 -11.60 8.05
C GLU A 248 -8.68 -12.13 9.48
N ASP A 249 -9.59 -12.99 9.93
CA ASP A 249 -9.54 -13.62 11.26
C ASP A 249 -8.25 -14.41 11.48
N VAL A 250 -7.77 -15.06 10.41
CA VAL A 250 -6.56 -15.89 10.43
C VAL A 250 -5.28 -15.05 10.39
N ARG A 251 -5.30 -13.88 9.79
CA ARG A 251 -4.08 -13.05 9.67
C ARG A 251 -3.88 -12.02 10.78
N ASP A 252 -4.87 -11.73 11.59
CA ASP A 252 -4.71 -10.82 12.71
C ASP A 252 -3.80 -11.44 13.79
N GLY A 253 -2.72 -10.73 14.15
CA GLY A 253 -1.67 -11.21 15.04
C GLY A 253 -0.61 -12.09 14.35
N PHE A 254 -0.71 -12.30 13.04
CA PHE A 254 0.19 -13.16 12.26
C PHE A 254 1.51 -12.45 11.94
N THR A 255 2.64 -13.14 12.11
CA THR A 255 3.95 -12.72 11.62
C THR A 255 4.56 -13.85 10.82
N GLY A 256 4.74 -13.67 9.52
CA GLY A 256 5.21 -14.74 8.65
C GLY A 256 6.03 -14.28 7.46
N VAL A 257 6.81 -15.24 6.95
CA VAL A 257 7.69 -15.06 5.80
C VAL A 257 7.52 -16.24 4.86
N VAL A 258 7.35 -15.94 3.58
CA VAL A 258 7.36 -16.94 2.50
C VAL A 258 8.44 -16.61 1.48
N SER A 259 9.23 -17.59 1.12
CA SER A 259 10.29 -17.47 0.13
C SER A 259 10.18 -18.58 -0.89
N ILE A 260 10.22 -18.24 -2.16
CA ILE A 260 10.27 -19.21 -3.23
C ILE A 260 11.50 -19.04 -4.11
N LYS A 261 11.93 -20.13 -4.72
CA LYS A 261 12.99 -20.15 -5.71
C LYS A 261 12.49 -20.84 -6.96
N LEU A 262 12.51 -20.14 -8.09
CA LEU A 262 12.05 -20.64 -9.38
C LEU A 262 13.01 -20.18 -10.50
N ARG A 263 13.02 -20.93 -11.61
CA ARG A 263 13.96 -20.67 -12.71
C ARG A 263 13.65 -19.38 -13.47
N GLU A 264 12.39 -19.15 -13.78
CA GLU A 264 11.92 -18.06 -14.64
C GLU A 264 10.88 -17.19 -13.93
N PRO A 265 11.31 -16.35 -12.97
CA PRO A 265 10.35 -15.47 -12.28
C PRO A 265 9.85 -14.37 -13.21
N GLN A 266 8.53 -14.22 -13.26
CA GLN A 266 7.83 -13.15 -13.98
C GLN A 266 7.33 -12.12 -12.97
N PHE A 267 7.85 -10.91 -13.05
CA PHE A 267 7.44 -9.83 -12.16
C PHE A 267 6.59 -8.80 -12.90
N GLU A 268 5.64 -8.21 -12.18
CA GLU A 268 4.93 -7.02 -12.65
C GLU A 268 5.85 -5.81 -12.51
N GLY A 269 6.52 -5.40 -13.58
CA GLY A 269 7.38 -4.22 -13.61
C GLY A 269 8.83 -4.45 -13.15
N GLN A 270 9.66 -3.43 -13.38
CA GLN A 270 11.12 -3.47 -13.14
C GLN A 270 11.49 -3.43 -11.65
N THR A 271 10.65 -2.92 -10.79
CA THR A 271 10.88 -2.90 -9.34
C THR A 271 10.85 -4.29 -8.72
N LYS A 272 10.30 -5.28 -9.46
CA LYS A 272 10.12 -6.68 -9.02
C LYS A 272 9.30 -6.80 -7.73
N ALA A 273 8.43 -5.82 -7.47
CA ALA A 273 7.67 -5.74 -6.23
C ALA A 273 6.54 -6.78 -6.15
N LYS A 274 6.09 -7.33 -7.28
CA LYS A 274 5.00 -8.30 -7.34
C LYS A 274 5.32 -9.43 -8.30
N LEU A 275 5.13 -10.69 -7.83
CA LEU A 275 5.33 -11.88 -8.66
C LEU A 275 4.04 -12.28 -9.37
N GLY A 276 4.13 -12.53 -10.69
CA GLY A 276 2.99 -12.87 -11.55
C GLY A 276 2.83 -14.37 -11.90
N ASN A 277 3.84 -15.22 -11.67
CA ASN A 277 3.83 -16.64 -12.03
C ASN A 277 2.63 -17.41 -11.48
N PRO A 278 1.66 -17.90 -12.28
CA PRO A 278 0.49 -18.62 -11.76
C PRO A 278 0.85 -19.93 -11.05
N GLU A 279 1.84 -20.66 -11.53
CA GLU A 279 2.32 -21.93 -10.97
C GLU A 279 2.86 -21.78 -9.53
N ALA A 280 3.39 -20.61 -9.19
CA ALA A 280 3.89 -20.31 -7.85
C ALA A 280 2.77 -20.36 -6.80
N LYS A 281 1.53 -20.02 -7.16
CA LYS A 281 0.37 -20.11 -6.26
C LYS A 281 0.13 -21.57 -5.86
N THR A 282 0.03 -22.45 -6.83
CA THR A 282 -0.27 -23.89 -6.62
C THR A 282 0.85 -24.59 -5.86
N ALA A 283 2.11 -24.29 -6.22
CA ALA A 283 3.27 -24.85 -5.55
C ALA A 283 3.33 -24.48 -4.06
N VAL A 284 3.17 -23.18 -3.76
CA VAL A 284 3.18 -22.68 -2.38
C VAL A 284 1.98 -23.23 -1.59
N GLU A 285 0.78 -23.21 -2.20
CA GLU A 285 -0.43 -23.72 -1.57
C GLU A 285 -0.26 -25.20 -1.18
N GLY A 286 0.30 -26.03 -2.05
CA GLY A 286 0.53 -27.44 -1.75
C GLY A 286 1.53 -27.67 -0.63
N VAL A 287 2.74 -27.09 -0.76
CA VAL A 287 3.82 -27.28 0.24
C VAL A 287 3.42 -26.75 1.62
N VAL A 288 2.76 -25.59 1.66
CA VAL A 288 2.32 -25.00 2.93
C VAL A 288 1.18 -25.78 3.56
N ALA A 289 0.19 -26.23 2.77
CA ALA A 289 -0.91 -27.03 3.29
C ALA A 289 -0.44 -28.35 3.91
N ASP A 290 0.45 -29.07 3.22
CA ASP A 290 1.01 -30.33 3.70
C ASP A 290 1.83 -30.12 5.00
N GLY A 291 2.74 -29.12 4.97
CA GLY A 291 3.58 -28.80 6.13
C GLY A 291 2.77 -28.29 7.33
N LEU A 292 1.71 -27.50 7.08
CA LEU A 292 0.87 -26.97 8.16
C LEU A 292 -0.01 -28.07 8.77
N SER A 293 -0.56 -28.96 7.97
CA SER A 293 -1.31 -30.13 8.47
C SER A 293 -0.45 -30.98 9.41
N ASP A 294 0.79 -31.27 8.99
CA ASP A 294 1.75 -32.02 9.80
C ASP A 294 2.12 -31.28 11.11
N PHE A 295 2.38 -29.99 11.03
CA PHE A 295 2.69 -29.17 12.19
C PHE A 295 1.55 -29.13 13.21
N LEU A 296 0.32 -28.92 12.73
CA LEU A 296 -0.86 -28.84 13.59
C LEU A 296 -1.15 -30.17 14.29
N GLU A 297 -0.91 -31.30 13.65
CA GLU A 297 -1.08 -32.61 14.26
C GLU A 297 0.02 -32.95 15.28
N ARG A 298 1.26 -32.57 15.00
CA ARG A 298 2.40 -32.85 15.92
C ARG A 298 2.47 -31.91 17.12
N ASN A 299 1.87 -30.73 17.05
CA ASN A 299 1.94 -29.70 18.10
C ASN A 299 0.56 -29.30 18.61
N PRO A 300 -0.20 -30.21 19.27
CA PRO A 300 -1.60 -29.95 19.62
C PRO A 300 -1.81 -28.76 20.56
N GLN A 301 -0.85 -28.43 21.43
CA GLN A 301 -0.93 -27.28 22.31
C GLN A 301 -0.79 -25.96 21.53
N ASP A 302 0.19 -25.89 20.63
CA ASP A 302 0.40 -24.73 19.76
C ASP A 302 -0.79 -24.54 18.81
N SER A 303 -1.28 -25.63 18.24
CA SER A 303 -2.43 -25.63 17.33
C SER A 303 -3.68 -25.10 18.00
N ARG A 304 -3.94 -25.54 19.24
CA ARG A 304 -5.04 -25.04 20.05
C ARG A 304 -4.90 -23.54 20.29
N ALA A 305 -3.72 -23.07 20.68
CA ALA A 305 -3.47 -21.65 20.94
C ALA A 305 -3.67 -20.80 19.67
N ILE A 306 -3.21 -21.30 18.51
CA ILE A 306 -3.42 -20.63 17.21
C ILE A 306 -4.92 -20.53 16.89
N ILE A 307 -5.66 -21.64 17.00
CA ILE A 307 -7.10 -21.67 16.71
C ILE A 307 -7.88 -20.77 17.67
N GLU A 308 -7.56 -20.81 18.97
CA GLU A 308 -8.19 -19.92 19.98
C GLU A 308 -7.94 -18.43 19.66
N LYS A 309 -6.73 -18.06 19.21
CA LYS A 309 -6.43 -16.69 18.74
C LYS A 309 -7.29 -16.32 17.54
N CYS A 310 -7.37 -17.17 16.52
CA CYS A 310 -8.21 -16.93 15.34
C CYS A 310 -9.70 -16.78 15.70
N PHE A 311 -10.21 -17.57 16.64
CA PHE A 311 -11.58 -17.42 17.14
C PHE A 311 -11.80 -16.12 17.91
N LEU A 312 -10.82 -15.70 18.70
CA LEU A 312 -10.88 -14.43 19.39
C LEU A 312 -10.99 -13.27 18.39
N ASN A 313 -10.17 -13.30 17.31
CA ASN A 313 -10.21 -12.33 16.24
C ASN A 313 -11.58 -12.33 15.52
N ALA A 314 -12.11 -13.52 15.18
CA ALA A 314 -13.43 -13.64 14.55
C ALA A 314 -14.55 -13.07 15.45
N LYS A 315 -14.53 -13.35 16.76
CA LYS A 315 -15.48 -12.80 17.72
C LYS A 315 -15.36 -11.27 17.82
N ALA A 316 -14.13 -10.74 17.88
CA ALA A 316 -13.88 -9.31 17.92
C ALA A 316 -14.43 -8.62 16.65
N ARG A 317 -14.18 -9.17 15.48
CA ARG A 317 -14.71 -8.67 14.19
C ARG A 317 -16.25 -8.71 14.17
N GLN A 318 -16.85 -9.82 14.60
CA GLN A 318 -18.31 -9.96 14.67
C GLN A 318 -18.92 -8.97 15.67
N ALA A 319 -18.31 -8.80 16.84
CA ALA A 319 -18.73 -7.83 17.84
C ALA A 319 -18.64 -6.39 17.31
N ALA A 320 -17.54 -6.04 16.65
CA ALA A 320 -17.36 -4.74 16.02
C ALA A 320 -18.42 -4.49 14.92
N LYS A 321 -18.71 -5.51 14.08
CA LYS A 321 -19.77 -5.44 13.06
C LYS A 321 -21.16 -5.27 13.70
N ALA A 322 -21.47 -6.02 14.76
CA ALA A 322 -22.73 -5.91 15.49
C ALA A 322 -22.86 -4.56 16.19
N ALA A 323 -21.80 -4.07 16.85
CA ALA A 323 -21.78 -2.75 17.46
C ALA A 323 -22.01 -1.65 16.42
N ARG A 324 -21.34 -1.72 15.27
CA ARG A 324 -21.53 -0.78 14.15
C ARG A 324 -22.96 -0.82 13.61
N GLN A 325 -23.54 -2.01 13.45
CA GLN A 325 -24.94 -2.16 13.05
C GLN A 325 -25.90 -1.62 14.13
N THR A 326 -25.60 -1.82 15.42
CA THR A 326 -26.39 -1.31 16.52
C THR A 326 -26.32 0.22 16.58
N VAL A 327 -25.14 0.81 16.37
CA VAL A 327 -24.97 2.27 16.28
C VAL A 327 -25.72 2.82 15.07
N LEU A 328 -25.64 2.16 13.92
CA LEU A 328 -26.39 2.52 12.72
C LEU A 328 -27.92 2.39 12.95
N ARG A 329 -28.37 1.31 13.64
CA ARG A 329 -29.81 1.12 13.97
C ARG A 329 -30.27 2.07 15.07
N LYS A 330 -29.48 2.30 16.12
CA LYS A 330 -29.81 3.25 17.21
C LYS A 330 -29.80 4.70 16.71
N GLY A 331 -28.86 5.07 15.84
CA GLY A 331 -28.86 6.39 15.21
C GLY A 331 -30.09 6.64 14.33
N ILE A 332 -30.69 5.59 13.78
CA ILE A 332 -31.93 5.66 13.02
C ILE A 332 -33.17 5.68 13.94
N LEU A 333 -33.09 5.11 15.16
CA LEU A 333 -34.25 4.87 16.03
C LEU A 333 -34.40 5.86 17.22
N GLU A 334 -33.38 6.61 17.60
CA GLU A 334 -33.39 7.44 18.84
C GLU A 334 -33.09 8.93 18.63
N GLY A 335 -33.35 9.51 17.48
CA GLY A 335 -33.34 10.99 17.31
C GLY A 335 -31.97 11.63 17.42
N LEU A 336 -30.88 10.89 17.30
CA LEU A 336 -29.56 11.45 17.00
C LEU A 336 -29.53 11.82 15.51
N ALA A 337 -29.25 13.07 15.24
CA ALA A 337 -29.18 13.61 13.89
C ALA A 337 -28.47 12.64 12.95
N LEU A 338 -29.16 12.24 11.88
CA LEU A 338 -28.59 11.44 10.79
C LEU A 338 -27.30 12.10 10.29
N PRO A 339 -26.21 11.35 10.05
CA PRO A 339 -24.94 11.94 9.69
C PRO A 339 -25.06 12.76 8.39
N GLY A 340 -24.72 14.02 8.48
CA GLY A 340 -24.53 14.93 7.35
C GLY A 340 -25.79 15.30 6.60
N LYS A 341 -26.12 14.58 5.54
CA LYS A 341 -27.11 14.98 4.53
C LYS A 341 -28.47 14.29 4.66
N LEU A 342 -28.68 13.47 5.67
CA LEU A 342 -29.90 12.71 5.86
C LEU A 342 -30.79 13.42 6.89
N ALA A 343 -32.05 13.64 6.55
CA ALA A 343 -33.10 14.09 7.46
C ALA A 343 -34.14 12.99 7.62
N ASP A 344 -34.55 12.70 8.86
CA ASP A 344 -35.50 11.66 9.15
C ASP A 344 -36.95 12.14 9.04
N CYS A 345 -37.86 11.20 8.78
CA CYS A 345 -39.29 11.45 8.76
C CYS A 345 -39.84 11.55 10.18
N SER A 346 -40.77 12.45 10.43
CA SER A 346 -41.43 12.60 11.74
C SER A 346 -42.39 11.46 12.04
N SER A 347 -42.91 10.73 11.07
CA SER A 347 -43.74 9.54 11.26
C SER A 347 -42.89 8.27 11.28
N ARG A 348 -43.23 7.32 12.19
CA ARG A 348 -42.63 5.99 12.30
C ARG A 348 -43.39 4.91 11.51
N LYS A 349 -44.46 5.27 10.85
CA LYS A 349 -45.27 4.34 10.08
C LYS A 349 -44.86 4.39 8.59
N PRO A 350 -44.45 3.26 8.00
CA PRO A 350 -44.02 3.23 6.61
C PRO A 350 -45.10 3.77 5.64
N GLU A 351 -46.36 3.55 5.94
CA GLU A 351 -47.47 3.97 5.10
C GLU A 351 -47.70 5.49 5.07
N GLU A 352 -47.13 6.20 6.08
CA GLU A 352 -47.21 7.66 6.21
C GLU A 352 -45.87 8.32 5.83
N SER A 353 -44.89 7.57 5.35
CA SER A 353 -43.52 8.02 5.10
C SER A 353 -43.19 8.01 3.63
N GLU A 354 -42.55 9.07 3.15
CA GLU A 354 -42.04 9.21 1.79
C GLU A 354 -40.54 9.39 1.78
N LEU A 355 -39.86 8.73 0.83
CA LEU A 355 -38.42 8.90 0.63
C LEU A 355 -38.17 10.02 -0.38
N PHE A 356 -37.50 11.10 0.08
CA PHE A 356 -37.02 12.17 -0.77
C PHE A 356 -35.53 12.00 -1.01
N ILE A 357 -35.13 11.88 -2.27
CA ILE A 357 -33.74 11.87 -2.70
C ILE A 357 -33.43 13.27 -3.26
N VAL A 358 -32.49 13.98 -2.63
CA VAL A 358 -32.08 15.33 -3.01
C VAL A 358 -30.61 15.36 -3.39
N GLU A 359 -30.25 16.16 -4.40
CA GLU A 359 -28.89 16.34 -4.85
C GLU A 359 -28.33 17.66 -4.31
N GLY A 360 -27.20 17.61 -3.56
CA GLY A 360 -26.47 18.77 -3.05
C GLY A 360 -26.76 19.12 -1.59
N ASP A 361 -25.79 19.80 -0.97
CA ASP A 361 -25.80 20.13 0.47
C ASP A 361 -26.87 21.15 0.87
N SER A 362 -27.31 22.00 -0.05
CA SER A 362 -28.33 23.03 0.17
C SER A 362 -29.76 22.50 0.06
N ALA A 363 -29.96 21.26 -0.34
CA ALA A 363 -31.30 20.70 -0.55
C ALA A 363 -31.98 20.22 0.75
N GLY A 364 -31.24 20.11 1.88
CA GLY A 364 -31.77 19.68 3.17
C GLY A 364 -32.34 20.83 4.03
N GLY A 365 -31.91 22.07 3.82
CA GLY A 365 -32.39 23.24 4.55
C GLY A 365 -33.50 23.98 3.80
N CYS A 366 -34.40 24.63 4.56
CA CYS A 366 -35.56 25.35 4.00
C CYS A 366 -35.51 26.83 4.34
N PHE A 367 -36.00 27.67 3.44
CA PHE A 367 -36.30 29.07 3.68
C PHE A 367 -37.79 29.28 4.00
N SER A 368 -38.10 30.41 4.64
CA SER A 368 -39.50 30.82 4.78
C SER A 368 -40.08 31.15 3.41
N GLY A 369 -41.41 31.06 3.27
CA GLY A 369 -42.10 31.26 1.99
C GLY A 369 -41.98 32.66 1.42
N ASP A 370 -41.76 33.64 2.26
CA ASP A 370 -41.57 35.06 1.92
C ASP A 370 -40.14 35.43 1.56
N THR A 371 -39.15 34.58 1.84
CA THR A 371 -37.75 34.81 1.45
C THR A 371 -37.64 34.93 -0.07
N LYS A 372 -36.95 35.99 -0.54
CA LYS A 372 -36.85 36.36 -1.95
C LYS A 372 -35.60 35.74 -2.59
N VAL A 373 -35.78 35.24 -3.79
CA VAL A 373 -34.70 34.70 -4.65
C VAL A 373 -34.50 35.67 -5.83
N ALA A 374 -33.27 36.06 -6.06
CA ALA A 374 -32.89 36.88 -7.19
C ALA A 374 -32.82 36.04 -8.47
N LEU A 375 -33.65 36.34 -9.46
CA LEU A 375 -33.70 35.64 -10.74
C LEU A 375 -32.79 36.32 -11.76
N THR A 376 -32.42 35.57 -12.79
CA THR A 376 -31.53 36.03 -13.87
C THR A 376 -32.20 37.06 -14.80
N ASP A 377 -33.54 37.16 -14.77
CA ASP A 377 -34.32 38.14 -15.51
C ASP A 377 -34.47 39.48 -14.76
N GLY A 378 -33.81 39.64 -13.60
CA GLY A 378 -33.83 40.84 -12.77
C GLY A 378 -34.95 40.91 -11.73
N ARG A 379 -35.90 39.98 -11.74
CA ARG A 379 -36.97 39.91 -10.72
C ARG A 379 -36.44 39.31 -9.42
N ASN A 380 -37.02 39.74 -8.30
CA ASN A 380 -36.84 39.11 -6.99
C ASN A 380 -38.19 38.51 -6.57
N LEU A 381 -38.32 37.19 -6.63
CA LEU A 381 -39.56 36.48 -6.27
C LEU A 381 -39.43 35.76 -4.94
N SER A 382 -40.50 35.78 -4.14
CA SER A 382 -40.55 34.94 -2.93
C SER A 382 -40.71 33.46 -3.31
N PHE A 383 -40.32 32.56 -2.42
CA PHE A 383 -40.55 31.13 -2.65
C PHE A 383 -42.01 30.81 -2.91
N GLU A 384 -42.95 31.47 -2.24
CA GLU A 384 -44.40 31.33 -2.52
C GLU A 384 -44.75 31.71 -3.93
N GLN A 385 -44.19 32.81 -4.43
CA GLN A 385 -44.40 33.25 -5.82
C GLN A 385 -43.78 32.30 -6.82
N LEU A 386 -42.57 31.77 -6.53
CA LEU A 386 -41.91 30.74 -7.36
C LEU A 386 -42.74 29.47 -7.45
N VAL A 387 -43.32 29.01 -6.33
CA VAL A 387 -44.24 27.86 -6.31
C VAL A 387 -45.48 28.10 -7.17
N ARG A 388 -46.04 29.33 -7.10
CA ARG A 388 -47.22 29.70 -7.92
C ARG A 388 -46.90 29.70 -9.43
N GLU A 389 -45.82 30.40 -9.80
CA GLU A 389 -45.36 30.47 -11.19
C GLU A 389 -44.97 29.08 -11.75
N HIS A 390 -44.39 28.24 -10.94
CA HIS A 390 -44.09 26.86 -11.33
C HIS A 390 -45.32 26.03 -11.62
N LYS A 391 -46.36 26.17 -10.80
CA LYS A 391 -47.69 25.52 -11.07
C LYS A 391 -48.35 26.04 -12.33
N GLU A 392 -48.10 27.26 -12.71
CA GLU A 392 -48.55 27.87 -13.99
C GLU A 392 -47.67 27.48 -15.20
N GLY A 393 -46.66 26.63 -15.01
CA GLY A 393 -45.74 26.16 -16.04
C GLY A 393 -44.65 27.11 -16.43
N LYS A 394 -44.41 28.19 -15.68
CA LYS A 394 -43.33 29.16 -15.93
C LYS A 394 -41.98 28.60 -15.47
N LYS A 395 -40.94 28.83 -16.25
CA LYS A 395 -39.56 28.43 -15.92
C LYS A 395 -38.80 29.64 -15.42
N ASN A 396 -38.30 29.54 -14.20
CA ASN A 396 -37.48 30.57 -13.55
C ASN A 396 -36.03 30.14 -13.41
N TYR A 397 -35.07 31.00 -13.63
CA TYR A 397 -33.64 30.73 -13.56
C TYR A 397 -32.99 31.59 -12.47
N CYS A 398 -32.12 30.99 -11.66
CA CYS A 398 -31.36 31.67 -10.62
C CYS A 398 -29.84 31.50 -10.84
N TYR A 399 -29.08 32.29 -10.12
CA TYR A 399 -27.63 32.16 -10.07
C TYR A 399 -27.23 31.00 -9.17
N THR A 400 -26.18 30.29 -9.54
CA THR A 400 -25.59 29.20 -8.76
C THR A 400 -24.07 29.23 -8.84
N ILE A 401 -23.40 28.58 -7.89
CA ILE A 401 -21.96 28.39 -7.94
C ILE A 401 -21.69 26.99 -8.51
N GLU A 402 -20.94 26.92 -9.60
CA GLU A 402 -20.53 25.65 -10.23
C GLU A 402 -19.38 24.99 -9.42
N LYS A 403 -19.06 23.71 -9.73
CA LYS A 403 -18.03 22.94 -9.02
C LYS A 403 -16.63 23.55 -9.10
N ASP A 404 -16.36 24.35 -10.10
CA ASP A 404 -15.09 25.08 -10.32
C ASP A 404 -15.04 26.44 -9.63
N GLY A 405 -16.09 26.80 -8.86
CA GLY A 405 -16.20 28.08 -8.17
C GLY A 405 -16.72 29.24 -9.04
N THR A 406 -17.03 28.98 -10.32
CA THR A 406 -17.62 30.00 -11.20
C THR A 406 -19.12 30.18 -10.97
N ILE A 407 -19.66 31.34 -11.31
CA ILE A 407 -21.10 31.60 -11.21
C ILE A 407 -21.77 31.14 -12.49
N GLY A 408 -22.69 30.20 -12.32
CA GLY A 408 -23.54 29.66 -13.39
C GLY A 408 -25.00 30.10 -13.26
N ILE A 409 -25.81 29.67 -14.22
CA ILE A 409 -27.25 29.89 -14.27
C ILE A 409 -27.94 28.54 -14.32
N LYS A 410 -28.85 28.28 -13.35
CA LYS A 410 -29.65 27.05 -13.36
C LYS A 410 -31.14 27.30 -13.22
N LEU A 411 -31.90 26.35 -13.76
CA LEU A 411 -33.34 26.33 -13.61
C LEU A 411 -33.70 26.11 -12.14
N VAL A 412 -34.68 26.87 -11.62
CA VAL A 412 -35.30 26.58 -10.33
C VAL A 412 -36.23 25.39 -10.50
N GLU A 413 -35.80 24.24 -10.02
CA GLU A 413 -36.53 22.98 -10.18
C GLU A 413 -37.45 22.73 -8.99
N ASN A 414 -38.70 22.36 -9.25
CA ASN A 414 -39.70 21.87 -8.32
C ASN A 414 -39.81 22.71 -7.00
N PRO A 415 -39.99 24.04 -7.06
CA PRO A 415 -40.23 24.84 -5.87
C PRO A 415 -41.53 24.40 -5.22
N ARG A 416 -41.51 24.05 -3.92
CA ARG A 416 -42.66 23.53 -3.20
C ARG A 416 -42.61 23.84 -1.73
N LYS A 417 -43.76 23.80 -1.06
CA LYS A 417 -43.85 23.88 0.40
C LYS A 417 -43.52 22.52 0.99
N THR A 418 -42.50 22.44 1.84
CA THR A 418 -42.00 21.21 2.43
C THR A 418 -42.52 20.96 3.85
N LYS A 419 -42.73 22.05 4.65
CA LYS A 419 -43.25 21.97 6.02
C LYS A 419 -44.28 23.07 6.28
N SER A 420 -45.27 22.81 7.13
CA SER A 420 -46.31 23.79 7.49
C SER A 420 -46.01 24.52 8.78
N ASN A 421 -45.31 23.88 9.74
CA ASN A 421 -44.93 24.47 11.03
C ASN A 421 -43.47 24.02 11.31
N ALA A 422 -42.51 24.70 10.72
CA ALA A 422 -41.10 24.46 10.99
C ALA A 422 -40.60 25.51 11.99
N GLU A 423 -39.72 25.09 12.87
CA GLU A 423 -38.89 26.01 13.65
C GLU A 423 -37.97 26.75 12.67
N VAL A 424 -37.93 28.07 12.79
CA VAL A 424 -37.15 28.95 11.95
C VAL A 424 -36.34 29.93 12.80
N ILE A 425 -35.17 30.28 12.28
CA ILE A 425 -34.35 31.34 12.86
C ILE A 425 -34.25 32.50 11.88
N LYS A 426 -34.07 33.68 12.41
CA LYS A 426 -33.85 34.92 11.66
C LYS A 426 -32.39 35.28 11.69
N VAL A 427 -31.77 35.30 10.53
CA VAL A 427 -30.40 35.81 10.31
C VAL A 427 -30.50 37.23 9.85
N VAL A 428 -29.95 38.17 10.63
CA VAL A 428 -29.92 39.62 10.30
C VAL A 428 -28.51 39.95 9.82
N LEU A 429 -28.42 40.51 8.65
CA LEU A 429 -27.15 40.93 8.05
C LEU A 429 -26.80 42.38 8.49
N ASP A 430 -25.55 42.77 8.27
CA ASP A 430 -25.02 44.11 8.59
C ASP A 430 -25.66 45.27 7.77
N ASN A 431 -26.37 44.94 6.71
CA ASN A 431 -27.16 45.87 5.89
C ASN A 431 -28.66 45.89 6.26
N ASP A 432 -29.02 45.34 7.44
CA ASP A 432 -30.39 45.21 7.95
C ASP A 432 -31.31 44.28 7.10
N GLU A 433 -30.76 43.54 6.15
CA GLU A 433 -31.53 42.50 5.47
C GLU A 433 -31.75 41.30 6.38
N GLU A 434 -32.97 40.75 6.34
CA GLU A 434 -33.39 39.62 7.15
C GLU A 434 -33.61 38.37 6.28
N ILE A 435 -33.01 37.25 6.70
CA ILE A 435 -33.21 35.94 6.06
C ILE A 435 -33.81 35.00 7.08
N ILE A 436 -35.00 34.45 6.80
CA ILE A 436 -35.68 33.51 7.66
C ILE A 436 -35.55 32.10 7.05
N CYS A 437 -34.92 31.21 7.81
CA CYS A 437 -34.66 29.84 7.36
C CYS A 437 -34.71 28.84 8.52
N THR A 438 -34.69 27.55 8.20
CA THR A 438 -34.55 26.51 9.23
C THR A 438 -33.17 26.53 9.88
N PRO A 439 -33.00 26.10 11.15
CA PRO A 439 -31.72 26.12 11.87
C PRO A 439 -30.56 25.40 11.16
N ASP A 440 -30.89 24.37 10.44
CA ASP A 440 -29.98 23.52 9.65
C ASP A 440 -29.62 24.06 8.27
N HIS A 441 -30.21 25.20 7.86
CA HIS A 441 -29.89 25.81 6.56
C HIS A 441 -28.44 26.30 6.52
N LYS A 442 -27.72 25.91 5.47
CA LYS A 442 -26.29 26.22 5.31
C LYS A 442 -26.05 27.45 4.49
N PHE A 443 -25.39 28.42 5.09
CA PHE A 443 -24.89 29.62 4.42
C PHE A 443 -23.44 29.44 3.99
N MET A 444 -23.12 29.87 2.78
CA MET A 444 -21.74 29.92 2.30
C MET A 444 -21.05 31.16 2.88
N LEU A 445 -19.94 30.94 3.54
CA LEU A 445 -19.09 32.01 4.06
C LEU A 445 -18.10 32.48 3.02
N ARG A 446 -17.49 33.65 3.27
CA ARG A 446 -16.51 34.27 2.34
C ARG A 446 -15.24 33.42 2.14
N ASP A 447 -14.94 32.53 3.05
CA ASP A 447 -13.84 31.56 2.94
C ASP A 447 -14.20 30.29 2.14
N SER A 448 -15.38 30.28 1.50
CA SER A 448 -15.94 29.17 0.72
C SER A 448 -16.38 27.95 1.54
N PHE A 449 -16.37 28.00 2.88
CA PHE A 449 -16.96 26.98 3.73
C PHE A 449 -18.44 27.23 3.97
N TYR A 450 -19.19 26.16 4.24
CA TYR A 450 -20.60 26.25 4.61
C TYR A 450 -20.78 26.15 6.13
N ARG A 451 -21.65 27.02 6.69
CA ARG A 451 -22.03 26.99 8.11
C ARG A 451 -23.53 26.99 8.24
N GLU A 452 -24.06 26.18 9.16
CA GLU A 452 -25.50 26.13 9.47
C GLU A 452 -25.95 27.44 10.12
N ALA A 453 -27.18 27.87 9.81
CA ALA A 453 -27.74 29.09 10.32
C ALA A 453 -27.70 29.21 11.86
N GLN A 454 -27.96 28.11 12.56
CA GLN A 454 -27.90 28.08 14.05
C GLN A 454 -26.48 28.25 14.60
N ASN A 455 -25.46 28.04 13.80
CA ASN A 455 -24.05 28.10 14.20
C ASN A 455 -23.35 29.38 13.68
N LEU A 456 -24.09 30.29 13.04
CA LEU A 456 -23.56 31.59 12.59
C LEU A 456 -23.25 32.48 13.79
N ALA A 457 -22.13 33.17 13.76
CA ALA A 457 -21.69 34.15 14.72
C ALA A 457 -21.60 35.53 14.09
N SER A 458 -21.67 36.61 14.91
CA SER A 458 -21.65 38.00 14.44
C SER A 458 -20.40 38.39 13.65
N GLN A 459 -19.32 37.60 13.77
CA GLN A 459 -18.08 37.80 13.03
C GLN A 459 -18.02 37.03 11.69
N ASP A 460 -19.03 36.22 11.39
CA ASP A 460 -19.06 35.47 10.14
C ASP A 460 -19.45 36.39 8.98
N SER A 461 -18.69 36.29 7.91
CA SER A 461 -18.98 37.02 6.68
C SER A 461 -19.56 36.09 5.64
N LEU A 462 -20.81 36.32 5.24
CA LEU A 462 -21.45 35.54 4.18
C LEU A 462 -20.84 35.89 2.82
N MET A 463 -20.84 34.93 1.89
CA MET A 463 -20.39 35.14 0.51
C MET A 463 -21.36 36.07 -0.21
N PRO A 464 -20.94 37.30 -0.62
CA PRO A 464 -21.82 38.23 -1.29
C PRO A 464 -21.93 37.89 -2.78
N LEU A 465 -23.14 37.94 -3.33
CA LEU A 465 -23.37 37.92 -4.77
C LEU A 465 -23.47 39.40 -5.29
N ARG A 466 -22.40 39.89 -5.89
CA ARG A 466 -22.38 41.21 -6.52
C ARG A 466 -22.71 41.08 -8.00
N ARG A 467 -23.67 41.87 -8.47
CA ARG A 467 -24.05 41.96 -9.87
C ARG A 467 -23.67 43.34 -10.40
N GLN A 468 -22.75 43.41 -11.35
CA GLN A 468 -22.41 44.63 -12.06
C GLN A 468 -22.70 44.44 -13.56
N LEU A 469 -23.64 45.25 -14.08
CA LEU A 469 -23.91 45.30 -15.53
C LEU A 469 -22.91 46.28 -16.13
N SER A 470 -21.98 45.83 -16.96
CA SER A 470 -21.13 46.74 -17.74
C SER A 470 -21.93 47.21 -18.95
N CYS A 471 -22.02 48.54 -19.13
CA CYS A 471 -22.71 49.21 -20.26
C CYS A 471 -22.03 48.99 -21.63
N LEU A 472 -20.92 48.25 -21.69
CA LEU A 472 -20.21 47.89 -22.92
C LEU A 472 -20.57 46.46 -23.32
N GLY A 473 -21.69 46.34 -24.01
CA GLY A 473 -22.28 45.17 -24.66
C GLY A 473 -21.51 43.84 -24.59
N LYS A 474 -22.17 42.83 -24.10
CA LYS A 474 -21.88 41.39 -24.24
C LYS A 474 -21.11 40.65 -23.15
N ARG A 475 -20.71 41.21 -22.01
CA ARG A 475 -20.24 40.41 -20.89
C ARG A 475 -20.81 40.91 -19.57
N ILE A 476 -21.48 40.03 -18.83
CA ILE A 476 -21.77 40.22 -17.41
C ILE A 476 -20.50 39.77 -16.68
N THR A 477 -19.79 40.69 -16.03
CA THR A 477 -18.70 40.34 -15.13
C THR A 477 -19.27 40.31 -13.72
N ILE A 478 -19.13 39.19 -13.04
CA ILE A 478 -19.55 39.03 -11.66
C ILE A 478 -18.26 38.89 -10.86
N GLU A 479 -18.00 39.84 -9.98
CA GLU A 479 -16.90 39.81 -9.02
C GLU A 479 -17.44 39.26 -7.69
N GLY A 480 -16.85 38.15 -7.20
CA GLY A 480 -17.16 37.50 -5.94
C GLY A 480 -16.31 38.04 -4.78
#